data_42e427cc7536689d31cd389bee0c85d0
#
_entry.id   42e427cc7536689d31cd389bee0c85d0
#
_cell.length_a   1.000
_cell.length_b   1.000
_cell.length_c   1.000
_cell.angle_alpha   90.00
_cell.angle_beta   90.00
_cell.angle_gamma   90.00
#
_symmetry.space_group_name_H-M   'P 1'
#
loop_
_entity.id
_entity.type
_entity.pdbx_description
1 polymer ?
#
loop_
_entity_poly.entity_id
_entity_poly.type
_entity_poly.pdbx_seq_one_letter_code
_entity_poly.pdbx_strand_id
1 'polypeptide(L)'
;MSRPARLILSLLVLLLAHPVIGQEKGIAQALYENALQLLRTGKTEEALKRFEEIYSNYGASERAPDALFQAATYYYPYTELEDLGQAPRDAIQKTIPLLQKIRSGYGSSSRAPEAIYLLGLLALEPDNPAGNPNEAYAAFTSVADVYPESPRVGHALYGAAVSQMRAEAYESALEDFSRLLEQVPDFPGAPEARLAFADCLFRAGDFQRSMEELQEVRALYPSKPEAREAVERLTLMHRLRLEPLAGRNVVYAVDPEFNGKMQVLGVKSLVSMASDPEGELLIGDGRGGSIVKVDASGRTIARIVLENVSAVAMDRGGTPVAAGGGVLVYGKQQRLLNRPEASSTRPIKDVVSLAADRGGRTLAADGKSGEVLLFGRGGEFKTALHKTTSGKLAEVRVGLDDQVYVLDSKDKTISLYSEGKVVSRLRLDEPPASIAAPLDFAVDDLGDLYVVDGAAARIVVLDPTGKRILSTILAEKGKGVLTEPQRVEVDRQGRVYVYDRRSDAIVRFR
;
A
#
# COMPACT_ATOMS: atom_id res chain seq x y z
N MET A 1 -25.26 15.58 -64.24
CA MET A 1 -26.32 15.87 -63.24
C MET A 1 -26.18 17.31 -62.78
N SER A 2 -27.20 18.14 -62.94
CA SER A 2 -27.23 19.56 -62.67
C SER A 2 -27.17 19.82 -61.12
N ARG A 3 -26.58 20.92 -60.73
CA ARG A 3 -26.46 21.33 -59.28
C ARG A 3 -27.76 21.20 -58.47
N PRO A 4 -28.98 21.44 -58.97
CA PRO A 4 -30.20 21.25 -58.19
C PRO A 4 -30.52 19.78 -57.84
N ALA A 5 -30.14 18.82 -58.64
CA ALA A 5 -30.40 17.40 -58.38
C ALA A 5 -29.54 16.85 -57.23
N ARG A 6 -28.33 17.39 -57.04
CA ARG A 6 -27.46 17.03 -55.88
C ARG A 6 -27.97 17.59 -54.57
N LEU A 7 -28.55 18.81 -54.59
CA LEU A 7 -29.13 19.43 -53.38
C LEU A 7 -30.39 18.70 -52.91
N ILE A 8 -31.25 18.29 -53.83
CA ILE A 8 -32.48 17.54 -53.53
C ILE A 8 -32.15 16.14 -52.98
N LEU A 9 -31.13 15.46 -53.53
CA LEU A 9 -30.70 14.16 -53.04
C LEU A 9 -30.10 14.25 -51.63
N SER A 10 -29.32 15.32 -51.34
CA SER A 10 -28.77 15.57 -50.04
C SER A 10 -29.85 15.91 -49.00
N LEU A 11 -30.89 16.66 -49.38
CA LEU A 11 -32.03 16.96 -48.49
C LEU A 11 -32.92 15.73 -48.26
N LEU A 12 -33.13 14.87 -49.29
CA LEU A 12 -33.90 13.63 -49.12
C LEU A 12 -33.20 12.62 -48.22
N VAL A 13 -31.87 12.50 -48.32
CA VAL A 13 -31.07 11.65 -47.39
C VAL A 13 -31.11 12.17 -45.97
N LEU A 14 -31.07 13.50 -45.76
CA LEU A 14 -31.24 14.11 -44.44
C LEU A 14 -32.65 13.90 -43.87
N LEU A 15 -33.70 14.00 -44.68
CA LEU A 15 -35.10 13.80 -44.24
C LEU A 15 -35.45 12.35 -43.94
N LEU A 16 -34.81 11.38 -44.58
CA LEU A 16 -34.99 9.93 -44.32
C LEU A 16 -34.14 9.45 -43.14
N ALA A 17 -33.03 10.13 -42.83
CA ALA A 17 -32.17 9.79 -41.71
C ALA A 17 -32.73 10.22 -40.34
N HIS A 18 -33.51 11.30 -40.28
CA HIS A 18 -34.06 11.84 -39.01
C HIS A 18 -35.00 10.89 -38.25
N PRO A 19 -35.96 10.19 -38.86
CA PRO A 19 -36.84 9.28 -38.15
C PRO A 19 -36.12 8.01 -37.65
N VAL A 20 -35.13 7.53 -38.38
CA VAL A 20 -34.33 6.35 -38.01
C VAL A 20 -33.47 6.67 -36.81
N ILE A 21 -32.78 7.80 -36.81
CA ILE A 21 -31.94 8.26 -35.65
C ILE A 21 -32.79 8.50 -34.41
N GLY A 22 -34.00 9.08 -34.57
CA GLY A 22 -34.93 9.29 -33.46
C GLY A 22 -35.43 7.99 -32.82
N GLN A 23 -35.68 6.98 -33.67
CA GLN A 23 -36.11 5.66 -33.23
C GLN A 23 -34.96 4.88 -32.51
N GLU A 24 -33.75 4.95 -33.05
CA GLU A 24 -32.57 4.34 -32.41
C GLU A 24 -32.26 4.95 -31.03
N LYS A 25 -32.39 6.29 -30.89
CA LYS A 25 -32.24 6.96 -29.58
C LYS A 25 -33.28 6.48 -28.58
N GLY A 26 -34.53 6.29 -28.99
CA GLY A 26 -35.60 5.77 -28.12
C GLY A 26 -35.34 4.34 -27.67
N ILE A 27 -34.86 3.48 -28.57
CA ILE A 27 -34.54 2.08 -28.25
C ILE A 27 -33.36 2.00 -27.29
N ALA A 28 -32.27 2.75 -27.51
CA ALA A 28 -31.10 2.76 -26.64
C ALA A 28 -31.45 3.27 -25.22
N GLN A 29 -32.32 4.27 -25.14
CA GLN A 29 -32.83 4.77 -23.86
C GLN A 29 -33.62 3.67 -23.12
N ALA A 30 -34.55 3.00 -23.77
CA ALA A 30 -35.37 1.94 -23.20
C ALA A 30 -34.51 0.74 -22.75
N LEU A 31 -33.53 0.34 -23.54
CA LEU A 31 -32.56 -0.69 -23.17
C LEU A 31 -31.74 -0.30 -21.94
N TYR A 32 -31.30 0.97 -21.86
CA TYR A 32 -30.54 1.47 -20.72
C TYR A 32 -31.37 1.45 -19.43
N GLU A 33 -32.59 1.94 -19.46
CA GLU A 33 -33.52 1.88 -18.31
C GLU A 33 -33.82 0.45 -17.88
N ASN A 34 -34.05 -0.46 -18.83
CA ASN A 34 -34.23 -1.88 -18.56
C ASN A 34 -32.98 -2.48 -17.90
N ALA A 35 -31.77 -2.17 -18.40
CA ALA A 35 -30.51 -2.62 -17.81
C ALA A 35 -30.35 -2.15 -16.35
N LEU A 36 -30.66 -0.89 -16.05
CA LEU A 36 -30.63 -0.36 -14.69
C LEU A 36 -31.65 -1.07 -13.76
N GLN A 37 -32.83 -1.39 -14.28
CA GLN A 37 -33.82 -2.15 -13.51
C GLN A 37 -33.36 -3.58 -13.24
N LEU A 38 -32.72 -4.24 -14.20
CA LEU A 38 -32.13 -5.56 -14.04
C LEU A 38 -31.04 -5.55 -12.97
N LEU A 39 -30.16 -4.54 -12.92
CA LEU A 39 -29.16 -4.37 -11.85
C LEU A 39 -29.85 -4.26 -10.48
N ARG A 40 -30.89 -3.43 -10.35
CA ARG A 40 -31.64 -3.27 -9.08
C ARG A 40 -32.28 -4.56 -8.58
N THR A 41 -32.63 -5.46 -9.51
CA THR A 41 -33.24 -6.77 -9.18
C THR A 41 -32.23 -7.91 -9.07
N GLY A 42 -30.91 -7.61 -9.11
CA GLY A 42 -29.84 -8.59 -8.98
C GLY A 42 -29.59 -9.44 -10.26
N LYS A 43 -30.25 -9.12 -11.37
CA LYS A 43 -30.10 -9.83 -12.65
C LYS A 43 -28.93 -9.25 -13.47
N THR A 44 -27.74 -9.32 -12.90
CA THR A 44 -26.56 -8.62 -13.39
C THR A 44 -26.11 -9.04 -14.77
N GLU A 45 -26.09 -10.35 -15.06
CA GLU A 45 -25.68 -10.85 -16.39
C GLU A 45 -26.61 -10.37 -17.51
N GLU A 46 -27.93 -10.31 -17.23
CA GLU A 46 -28.90 -9.78 -18.18
C GLU A 46 -28.68 -8.27 -18.39
N ALA A 47 -28.40 -7.52 -17.32
CA ALA A 47 -28.09 -6.10 -17.40
C ALA A 47 -26.86 -5.82 -18.24
N LEU A 48 -25.77 -6.55 -18.02
CA LEU A 48 -24.52 -6.42 -18.80
C LEU A 48 -24.76 -6.70 -20.29
N LYS A 49 -25.56 -7.71 -20.64
CA LYS A 49 -25.95 -7.96 -22.04
C LYS A 49 -26.72 -6.81 -22.66
N ARG A 50 -27.60 -6.12 -21.90
CA ARG A 50 -28.31 -4.93 -22.39
C ARG A 50 -27.35 -3.75 -22.59
N PHE A 51 -26.40 -3.53 -21.69
CA PHE A 51 -25.38 -2.51 -21.92
C PHE A 51 -24.54 -2.83 -23.16
N GLU A 52 -24.15 -4.09 -23.35
CA GLU A 52 -23.42 -4.55 -24.53
C GLU A 52 -24.22 -4.31 -25.84
N GLU A 53 -25.51 -4.61 -25.85
CA GLU A 53 -26.39 -4.35 -26.96
C GLU A 53 -26.41 -2.84 -27.34
N ILE A 54 -26.41 -1.94 -26.33
CA ILE A 54 -26.41 -0.50 -26.55
C ILE A 54 -25.13 -0.05 -27.24
N TYR A 55 -23.97 -0.36 -26.68
CA TYR A 55 -22.71 0.15 -27.26
C TYR A 55 -22.24 -0.60 -28.50
N SER A 56 -22.79 -1.77 -28.79
CA SER A 56 -22.49 -2.54 -30.02
C SER A 56 -23.41 -2.17 -31.18
N ASN A 57 -24.70 -2.03 -30.90
CA ASN A 57 -25.71 -1.84 -32.00
C ASN A 57 -26.17 -0.39 -32.10
N TYR A 58 -26.05 0.41 -31.00
CA TYR A 58 -26.52 1.80 -30.93
C TYR A 58 -25.38 2.73 -30.53
N GLY A 59 -24.17 2.50 -31.04
CA GLY A 59 -22.97 3.23 -30.67
C GLY A 59 -23.03 4.75 -30.93
N ALA A 60 -23.89 5.20 -31.85
CA ALA A 60 -24.11 6.63 -32.07
C ALA A 60 -25.07 7.28 -31.04
N SER A 61 -25.67 6.50 -30.14
CA SER A 61 -26.57 6.98 -29.10
C SER A 61 -25.82 7.69 -28.00
N GLU A 62 -26.43 8.72 -27.41
CA GLU A 62 -25.94 9.39 -26.19
C GLU A 62 -25.84 8.43 -24.99
N ARG A 63 -26.55 7.28 -25.04
CA ARG A 63 -26.49 6.26 -23.99
C ARG A 63 -25.32 5.26 -24.14
N ALA A 64 -24.65 5.25 -25.28
CA ALA A 64 -23.53 4.33 -25.48
C ALA A 64 -22.36 4.56 -24.51
N PRO A 65 -21.87 5.79 -24.26
CA PRO A 65 -20.85 6.03 -23.24
C PRO A 65 -21.33 5.73 -21.81
N ASP A 66 -22.62 6.01 -21.48
CA ASP A 66 -23.19 5.63 -20.19
C ASP A 66 -23.23 4.12 -19.99
N ALA A 67 -23.64 3.35 -21.01
CA ALA A 67 -23.69 1.89 -20.98
C ALA A 67 -22.29 1.27 -20.82
N LEU A 68 -21.30 1.77 -21.57
CA LEU A 68 -19.90 1.38 -21.43
C LEU A 68 -19.38 1.63 -20.01
N PHE A 69 -19.68 2.82 -19.47
CA PHE A 69 -19.25 3.21 -18.14
C PHE A 69 -19.88 2.35 -17.04
N GLN A 70 -21.19 2.07 -17.13
CA GLN A 70 -21.88 1.18 -16.18
C GLN A 70 -21.34 -0.25 -16.22
N ALA A 71 -21.04 -0.79 -17.41
CA ALA A 71 -20.41 -2.10 -17.54
C ALA A 71 -18.98 -2.09 -16.96
N ALA A 72 -18.22 -1.04 -17.18
CA ALA A 72 -16.87 -0.88 -16.63
C ALA A 72 -16.88 -0.81 -15.11
N THR A 73 -17.70 0.04 -14.51
CA THR A 73 -17.80 0.22 -13.04
C THR A 73 -18.40 -0.99 -12.32
N TYR A 74 -19.15 -1.82 -13.03
CA TYR A 74 -19.57 -3.12 -12.48
C TYR A 74 -18.36 -4.05 -12.25
N TYR A 75 -17.44 -4.13 -13.19
CA TYR A 75 -16.23 -4.95 -13.03
C TYR A 75 -15.21 -4.30 -12.11
N TYR A 76 -15.09 -2.98 -12.15
CA TYR A 76 -14.15 -2.20 -11.38
C TYR A 76 -14.87 -1.06 -10.63
N PRO A 77 -15.40 -1.33 -9.43
CA PRO A 77 -16.17 -0.35 -8.65
C PRO A 77 -15.28 0.63 -7.87
N TYR A 78 -13.98 0.50 -7.95
CA TYR A 78 -13.01 1.28 -7.21
C TYR A 78 -12.77 2.63 -7.88
N THR A 79 -12.80 3.70 -7.11
CA THR A 79 -12.75 5.07 -7.65
C THR A 79 -11.70 5.96 -7.01
N GLU A 80 -11.00 5.45 -6.00
CA GLU A 80 -10.01 6.21 -5.23
C GLU A 80 -8.64 5.49 -5.25
N LEU A 81 -7.56 6.26 -5.02
CA LEU A 81 -6.18 5.71 -4.98
C LEU A 81 -5.97 4.72 -3.82
N GLU A 82 -6.70 4.90 -2.73
CA GLU A 82 -6.67 4.02 -1.56
C GLU A 82 -7.24 2.62 -1.84
N ASP A 83 -8.05 2.49 -2.88
CA ASP A 83 -8.64 1.22 -3.31
C ASP A 83 -7.69 0.34 -4.14
N LEU A 84 -6.52 0.83 -4.51
CA LEU A 84 -5.57 0.09 -5.35
C LEU A 84 -5.18 -1.25 -4.72
N GLY A 85 -5.05 -2.27 -5.56
CA GLY A 85 -4.75 -3.64 -5.15
C GLY A 85 -5.96 -4.46 -4.70
N GLN A 86 -7.17 -3.88 -4.72
CA GLN A 86 -8.40 -4.61 -4.38
C GLN A 86 -9.02 -5.35 -5.58
N ALA A 87 -8.74 -4.89 -6.79
CA ALA A 87 -9.32 -5.45 -8.00
C ALA A 87 -8.65 -6.76 -8.42
N PRO A 88 -9.43 -7.83 -8.67
CA PRO A 88 -8.89 -9.04 -9.26
C PRO A 88 -8.50 -8.81 -10.72
N ARG A 89 -7.46 -9.51 -11.18
CA ARG A 89 -6.87 -9.35 -12.52
C ARG A 89 -7.87 -9.47 -13.68
N ASP A 90 -8.83 -10.38 -13.56
CA ASP A 90 -9.85 -10.56 -14.59
C ASP A 90 -10.82 -9.38 -14.69
N ALA A 91 -11.13 -8.73 -13.57
CA ALA A 91 -11.92 -7.50 -13.53
C ALA A 91 -11.16 -6.36 -14.23
N ILE A 92 -9.88 -6.19 -13.96
CA ILE A 92 -9.00 -5.21 -14.63
C ILE A 92 -9.02 -5.44 -16.15
N GLN A 93 -8.81 -6.69 -16.59
CA GLN A 93 -8.79 -7.05 -18.01
C GLN A 93 -10.12 -6.78 -18.73
N LYS A 94 -11.26 -6.96 -18.06
CA LYS A 94 -12.59 -6.67 -18.61
C LYS A 94 -12.89 -5.17 -18.68
N THR A 95 -12.37 -4.40 -17.72
CA THR A 95 -12.66 -2.97 -17.56
C THR A 95 -11.91 -2.09 -18.56
N ILE A 96 -10.60 -2.35 -18.75
CA ILE A 96 -9.75 -1.51 -19.60
C ILE A 96 -10.31 -1.29 -21.00
N PRO A 97 -10.74 -2.30 -21.77
CA PRO A 97 -11.28 -2.10 -23.13
C PRO A 97 -12.53 -1.21 -23.18
N LEU A 98 -13.39 -1.31 -22.16
CA LEU A 98 -14.60 -0.51 -22.08
C LEU A 98 -14.29 0.98 -21.89
N LEU A 99 -13.38 1.29 -20.96
CA LEU A 99 -12.95 2.66 -20.71
C LEU A 99 -12.13 3.24 -21.86
N GLN A 100 -11.28 2.45 -22.52
CA GLN A 100 -10.55 2.87 -23.72
C GLN A 100 -11.49 3.22 -24.85
N LYS A 101 -12.62 2.49 -25.00
CA LYS A 101 -13.64 2.79 -26.01
C LYS A 101 -14.35 4.13 -25.72
N ILE A 102 -14.55 4.48 -24.43
CA ILE A 102 -15.07 5.81 -24.05
C ILE A 102 -14.04 6.89 -24.43
N ARG A 103 -12.79 6.73 -24.02
CA ARG A 103 -11.72 7.68 -24.32
C ARG A 103 -11.55 7.96 -25.80
N SER A 104 -11.56 6.92 -26.63
CA SER A 104 -11.30 7.05 -28.07
C SER A 104 -12.53 7.43 -28.90
N GLY A 105 -13.71 6.97 -28.52
CA GLY A 105 -14.94 7.13 -29.31
C GLY A 105 -15.89 8.20 -28.77
N TYR A 106 -15.78 8.59 -27.52
CA TYR A 106 -16.75 9.46 -26.85
C TYR A 106 -16.08 10.54 -26.01
N GLY A 107 -14.96 11.10 -26.49
CA GLY A 107 -14.17 12.09 -25.74
C GLY A 107 -14.93 13.38 -25.35
N SER A 108 -16.02 13.71 -26.05
CA SER A 108 -16.90 14.85 -25.71
C SER A 108 -18.01 14.50 -24.72
N SER A 109 -18.15 13.24 -24.31
CA SER A 109 -19.19 12.84 -23.35
C SER A 109 -18.83 13.22 -21.94
N SER A 110 -19.84 13.40 -21.09
CA SER A 110 -19.63 13.64 -19.63
C SER A 110 -18.94 12.47 -18.91
N ARG A 111 -18.89 11.28 -19.55
CA ARG A 111 -18.21 10.10 -19.02
C ARG A 111 -16.71 10.04 -19.35
N ALA A 112 -16.27 10.85 -20.32
CA ALA A 112 -14.87 10.80 -20.76
C ALA A 112 -13.85 11.11 -19.64
N PRO A 113 -13.97 12.21 -18.86
CA PRO A 113 -13.02 12.49 -17.79
C PRO A 113 -13.00 11.40 -16.70
N GLU A 114 -14.16 10.87 -16.35
CA GLU A 114 -14.29 9.78 -15.37
C GLU A 114 -13.60 8.50 -15.89
N ALA A 115 -13.86 8.14 -17.15
CA ALA A 115 -13.26 6.96 -17.77
C ALA A 115 -11.73 7.07 -17.89
N ILE A 116 -11.22 8.25 -18.22
CA ILE A 116 -9.78 8.51 -18.32
C ILE A 116 -9.14 8.45 -16.93
N TYR A 117 -9.81 9.03 -15.91
CA TYR A 117 -9.36 8.92 -14.51
C TYR A 117 -9.26 7.46 -14.06
N LEU A 118 -10.29 6.64 -14.32
CA LEU A 118 -10.26 5.21 -13.99
C LEU A 118 -9.16 4.44 -14.75
N LEU A 119 -8.85 4.83 -15.99
CA LEU A 119 -7.70 4.27 -16.72
C LEU A 119 -6.38 4.59 -16.02
N GLY A 120 -6.26 5.77 -15.41
CA GLY A 120 -5.11 6.14 -14.57
C GLY A 120 -5.00 5.25 -13.33
N LEU A 121 -6.10 5.00 -12.61
CA LEU A 121 -6.12 4.07 -11.48
C LEU A 121 -5.73 2.65 -11.92
N LEU A 122 -6.34 2.16 -13.00
CA LEU A 122 -6.02 0.83 -13.54
C LEU A 122 -4.57 0.68 -13.97
N ALA A 123 -3.92 1.76 -14.42
CA ALA A 123 -2.49 1.74 -14.74
C ALA A 123 -1.60 1.65 -13.48
N LEU A 124 -2.10 2.04 -12.31
CA LEU A 124 -1.43 1.89 -11.01
C LEU A 124 -1.79 0.58 -10.29
N GLU A 125 -2.76 -0.20 -10.80
CA GLU A 125 -3.14 -1.46 -10.19
C GLU A 125 -1.98 -2.46 -10.19
N PRO A 126 -1.60 -3.01 -9.02
CA PRO A 126 -0.49 -3.96 -8.92
C PRO A 126 -0.70 -5.24 -9.74
N ASP A 127 -1.95 -5.64 -9.94
CA ASP A 127 -2.33 -6.83 -10.71
C ASP A 127 -2.52 -6.54 -12.21
N ASN A 128 -2.25 -5.32 -12.68
CA ASN A 128 -2.26 -4.95 -14.10
C ASN A 128 -0.87 -5.16 -14.72
N PRO A 129 -0.65 -6.23 -15.53
CA PRO A 129 0.67 -6.51 -16.10
C PRO A 129 1.11 -5.50 -17.17
N ALA A 130 0.20 -4.68 -17.69
CA ALA A 130 0.47 -3.65 -18.69
C ALA A 130 0.52 -2.24 -18.06
N GLY A 131 0.14 -2.11 -16.78
CA GLY A 131 0.11 -0.83 -16.10
C GLY A 131 1.51 -0.35 -15.71
N ASN A 132 1.68 0.96 -15.67
CA ASN A 132 2.88 1.60 -15.15
C ASN A 132 2.59 3.06 -14.73
N PRO A 133 3.43 3.66 -13.87
CA PRO A 133 3.23 5.03 -13.39
C PRO A 133 3.18 6.09 -14.50
N ASN A 134 3.91 5.92 -15.61
CA ASN A 134 3.90 6.89 -16.71
C ASN A 134 2.58 6.90 -17.47
N GLU A 135 1.95 5.73 -17.68
CA GLU A 135 0.62 5.66 -18.29
C GLU A 135 -0.45 6.25 -17.35
N ALA A 136 -0.33 6.01 -16.06
CA ALA A 136 -1.19 6.62 -15.06
C ALA A 136 -1.07 8.14 -15.07
N TYR A 137 0.15 8.66 -15.03
CA TYR A 137 0.44 10.08 -15.14
C TYR A 137 -0.19 10.71 -16.38
N ALA A 138 0.02 10.11 -17.56
CA ALA A 138 -0.57 10.59 -18.81
C ALA A 138 -2.10 10.60 -18.81
N ALA A 139 -2.73 9.62 -18.18
CA ALA A 139 -4.18 9.57 -18.03
C ALA A 139 -4.67 10.69 -17.09
N PHE A 140 -4.06 10.83 -15.91
CA PHE A 140 -4.47 11.83 -14.94
C PHE A 140 -4.25 13.27 -15.42
N THR A 141 -3.10 13.58 -16.02
CA THR A 141 -2.85 14.91 -16.60
C THR A 141 -3.82 15.22 -17.75
N SER A 142 -4.19 14.22 -18.56
CA SER A 142 -5.21 14.38 -19.58
C SER A 142 -6.57 14.80 -19.02
N VAL A 143 -6.96 14.33 -17.82
CA VAL A 143 -8.19 14.81 -17.17
C VAL A 143 -8.07 16.27 -16.78
N ALA A 144 -6.97 16.67 -16.14
CA ALA A 144 -6.78 18.04 -15.68
C ALA A 144 -6.66 19.06 -16.82
N ASP A 145 -5.99 18.68 -17.92
CA ASP A 145 -5.68 19.60 -19.02
C ASP A 145 -6.80 19.69 -20.05
N VAL A 146 -7.50 18.56 -20.33
CA VAL A 146 -8.55 18.50 -21.36
C VAL A 146 -9.94 18.77 -20.79
N TYR A 147 -10.15 18.46 -19.51
CA TYR A 147 -11.45 18.58 -18.84
C TYR A 147 -11.35 19.40 -17.53
N PRO A 148 -10.89 20.67 -17.58
CA PRO A 148 -10.61 21.46 -16.37
C PRO A 148 -11.84 21.73 -15.50
N GLU A 149 -13.05 21.63 -16.09
CA GLU A 149 -14.32 21.78 -15.35
C GLU A 149 -14.83 20.45 -14.74
N SER A 150 -14.09 19.37 -14.91
CA SER A 150 -14.47 18.08 -14.35
C SER A 150 -14.34 18.07 -12.81
N PRO A 151 -15.32 17.49 -12.09
CA PRO A 151 -15.19 17.32 -10.64
C PRO A 151 -14.02 16.37 -10.26
N ARG A 152 -13.44 15.65 -11.23
CA ARG A 152 -12.29 14.76 -11.01
C ARG A 152 -10.93 15.45 -11.10
N VAL A 153 -10.87 16.75 -11.41
CA VAL A 153 -9.58 17.47 -11.59
C VAL A 153 -8.69 17.34 -10.35
N GLY A 154 -9.23 17.58 -9.15
CA GLY A 154 -8.46 17.45 -7.90
C GLY A 154 -7.90 16.02 -7.70
N HIS A 155 -8.75 15.01 -7.89
CA HIS A 155 -8.32 13.60 -7.79
C HIS A 155 -7.29 13.24 -8.88
N ALA A 156 -7.44 13.79 -10.08
CA ALA A 156 -6.53 13.55 -11.19
C ALA A 156 -5.16 14.21 -10.96
N LEU A 157 -5.10 15.45 -10.47
CA LEU A 157 -3.84 16.09 -10.08
C LEU A 157 -3.15 15.35 -8.94
N TYR A 158 -3.90 14.89 -7.94
CA TYR A 158 -3.37 14.04 -6.88
C TYR A 158 -2.81 12.72 -7.44
N GLY A 159 -3.57 12.05 -8.32
CA GLY A 159 -3.12 10.82 -9.00
C GLY A 159 -1.89 11.02 -9.86
N ALA A 160 -1.76 12.17 -10.55
CA ALA A 160 -0.56 12.53 -11.32
C ALA A 160 0.67 12.65 -10.42
N ALA A 161 0.57 13.42 -9.32
CA ALA A 161 1.65 13.57 -8.35
C ALA A 161 2.07 12.22 -7.73
N VAL A 162 1.12 11.38 -7.33
CA VAL A 162 1.40 10.03 -6.80
C VAL A 162 2.06 9.14 -7.86
N SER A 163 1.66 9.26 -9.14
CA SER A 163 2.29 8.52 -10.23
C SER A 163 3.76 8.90 -10.41
N GLN A 164 4.08 10.18 -10.32
CA GLN A 164 5.46 10.68 -10.38
C GLN A 164 6.28 10.23 -9.15
N MET A 165 5.69 10.23 -7.95
CA MET A 165 6.33 9.67 -6.75
C MET A 165 6.68 8.19 -6.94
N ARG A 166 5.76 7.38 -7.49
CA ARG A 166 6.02 5.96 -7.77
C ARG A 166 7.09 5.74 -8.84
N ALA A 167 7.24 6.70 -9.76
CA ALA A 167 8.31 6.71 -10.74
C ALA A 167 9.63 7.29 -10.18
N GLU A 168 9.69 7.65 -8.90
CA GLU A 168 10.82 8.30 -8.20
C GLU A 168 11.21 9.66 -8.82
N ALA A 169 10.30 10.29 -9.58
CA ALA A 169 10.45 11.60 -10.19
C ALA A 169 9.95 12.69 -9.23
N TYR A 170 10.66 12.86 -8.11
CA TYR A 170 10.19 13.68 -6.98
C TYR A 170 10.02 15.15 -7.33
N GLU A 171 10.92 15.76 -8.14
CA GLU A 171 10.81 17.13 -8.55
C GLU A 171 9.51 17.39 -9.34
N SER A 172 9.17 16.50 -10.28
CA SER A 172 7.92 16.61 -11.04
C SER A 172 6.69 16.38 -10.14
N ALA A 173 6.77 15.44 -9.19
CA ALA A 173 5.71 15.22 -8.22
C ALA A 173 5.44 16.47 -7.35
N LEU A 174 6.49 17.19 -6.93
CA LEU A 174 6.37 18.44 -6.18
C LEU A 174 5.65 19.53 -6.98
N GLU A 175 5.88 19.62 -8.28
CA GLU A 175 5.16 20.55 -9.17
C GLU A 175 3.67 20.20 -9.25
N ASP A 176 3.33 18.92 -9.40
CA ASP A 176 1.94 18.46 -9.48
C ASP A 176 1.20 18.65 -8.14
N PHE A 177 1.84 18.39 -6.99
CA PHE A 177 1.26 18.70 -5.68
C PHE A 177 1.01 20.19 -5.49
N SER A 178 1.96 21.05 -5.86
CA SER A 178 1.79 22.50 -5.79
C SER A 178 0.63 22.94 -6.68
N ARG A 179 0.56 22.43 -7.90
CA ARG A 179 -0.54 22.69 -8.83
C ARG A 179 -1.90 22.27 -8.25
N LEU A 180 -1.99 21.11 -7.60
CA LEU A 180 -3.20 20.65 -6.95
C LEU A 180 -3.67 21.63 -5.86
N LEU A 181 -2.77 21.97 -4.94
CA LEU A 181 -3.10 22.80 -3.77
C LEU A 181 -3.45 24.25 -4.16
N GLU A 182 -2.89 24.75 -5.28
CA GLU A 182 -3.18 26.08 -5.81
C GLU A 182 -4.48 26.11 -6.63
N GLN A 183 -4.72 25.14 -7.50
CA GLN A 183 -5.85 25.12 -8.43
C GLN A 183 -7.14 24.58 -7.80
N VAL A 184 -7.04 23.69 -6.81
CA VAL A 184 -8.20 23.06 -6.17
C VAL A 184 -8.05 23.17 -4.64
N PRO A 185 -8.11 24.38 -4.06
CA PRO A 185 -7.89 24.59 -2.62
C PRO A 185 -8.91 23.86 -1.73
N ASP A 186 -10.12 23.63 -2.23
CA ASP A 186 -11.19 22.91 -1.54
C ASP A 186 -11.19 21.40 -1.85
N PHE A 187 -10.07 20.86 -2.33
CA PHE A 187 -9.96 19.41 -2.61
C PHE A 187 -10.25 18.59 -1.35
N PRO A 188 -11.22 17.66 -1.36
CA PRO A 188 -11.59 16.88 -0.18
C PRO A 188 -10.43 16.03 0.39
N GLY A 189 -9.53 15.53 -0.49
CA GLY A 189 -8.32 14.80 -0.13
C GLY A 189 -7.09 15.68 0.13
N ALA A 190 -7.27 16.96 0.44
CA ALA A 190 -6.15 17.87 0.71
C ALA A 190 -5.29 17.46 1.92
N PRO A 191 -5.85 16.90 3.02
CA PRO A 191 -5.01 16.38 4.12
C PRO A 191 -4.04 15.30 3.67
N GLU A 192 -4.52 14.29 2.94
CA GLU A 192 -3.75 13.19 2.37
C GLU A 192 -2.73 13.68 1.35
N ALA A 193 -3.15 14.62 0.47
CA ALA A 193 -2.27 15.19 -0.53
C ALA A 193 -1.11 15.98 0.09
N ARG A 194 -1.35 16.74 1.17
CA ARG A 194 -0.28 17.44 1.90
C ARG A 194 0.66 16.48 2.62
N LEU A 195 0.16 15.38 3.19
CA LEU A 195 1.03 14.33 3.74
C LEU A 195 1.93 13.72 2.65
N ALA A 196 1.36 13.40 1.50
CA ALA A 196 2.12 12.86 0.37
C ALA A 196 3.12 13.89 -0.20
N PHE A 197 2.76 15.18 -0.22
CA PHE A 197 3.67 16.27 -0.57
C PHE A 197 4.84 16.36 0.41
N ALA A 198 4.57 16.28 1.73
CA ALA A 198 5.62 16.25 2.74
C ALA A 198 6.56 15.03 2.59
N ASP A 199 6.02 13.86 2.24
CA ASP A 199 6.83 12.68 1.94
C ASP A 199 7.70 12.89 0.70
N CYS A 200 7.15 13.49 -0.33
CA CYS A 200 7.88 13.81 -1.55
C CYS A 200 9.06 14.75 -1.26
N LEU A 201 8.83 15.81 -0.48
CA LEU A 201 9.89 16.72 -0.01
C LEU A 201 10.96 16.00 0.81
N PHE A 202 10.55 15.10 1.70
CA PHE A 202 11.47 14.28 2.49
C PHE A 202 12.37 13.42 1.59
N ARG A 203 11.81 12.76 0.58
CA ARG A 203 12.54 11.92 -0.37
C ARG A 203 13.45 12.72 -1.30
N ALA A 204 13.03 13.93 -1.66
CA ALA A 204 13.88 14.90 -2.37
C ALA A 204 15.01 15.48 -1.50
N GLY A 205 15.02 15.16 -0.18
CA GLY A 205 16.05 15.64 0.77
C GLY A 205 15.76 17.01 1.36
N ASP A 206 14.64 17.62 1.06
CA ASP A 206 14.20 18.91 1.63
C ASP A 206 13.45 18.69 2.95
N PHE A 207 14.19 18.31 3.97
CA PHE A 207 13.64 18.00 5.29
C PHE A 207 12.96 19.19 5.95
N GLN A 208 13.44 20.41 5.71
CA GLN A 208 12.88 21.61 6.31
C GLN A 208 11.46 21.86 5.77
N ARG A 209 11.29 21.92 4.44
CA ARG A 209 9.98 22.12 3.84
C ARG A 209 9.03 20.95 4.12
N SER A 210 9.55 19.71 4.18
CA SER A 210 8.74 18.56 4.59
C SER A 210 8.16 18.75 5.99
N MET A 211 8.96 19.23 6.95
CA MET A 211 8.47 19.53 8.30
C MET A 211 7.49 20.69 8.34
N GLU A 212 7.69 21.71 7.52
CA GLU A 212 6.75 22.84 7.39
C GLU A 212 5.40 22.36 6.89
N GLU A 213 5.35 21.52 5.85
CA GLU A 213 4.10 20.93 5.34
C GLU A 213 3.41 20.01 6.38
N LEU A 214 4.16 19.20 7.12
CA LEU A 214 3.59 18.41 8.21
C LEU A 214 2.98 19.28 9.33
N GLN A 215 3.59 20.43 9.64
CA GLN A 215 3.03 21.40 10.58
C GLN A 215 1.73 22.04 10.03
N GLU A 216 1.69 22.32 8.73
CA GLU A 216 0.48 22.80 8.02
C GLU A 216 -0.66 21.79 8.13
N VAL A 217 -0.39 20.48 7.86
CA VAL A 217 -1.39 19.40 8.03
C VAL A 217 -1.98 19.42 9.43
N ARG A 218 -1.11 19.46 10.46
CA ARG A 218 -1.53 19.52 11.86
C ARG A 218 -2.38 20.75 12.18
N ALA A 219 -2.02 21.90 11.64
CA ALA A 219 -2.68 23.17 11.92
C ALA A 219 -4.03 23.31 11.20
N LEU A 220 -4.10 22.90 9.93
CA LEU A 220 -5.28 23.05 9.10
C LEU A 220 -6.32 21.95 9.35
N TYR A 221 -5.89 20.74 9.73
CA TYR A 221 -6.77 19.57 9.82
C TYR A 221 -6.72 18.88 11.21
N PRO A 222 -6.82 19.60 12.34
CA PRO A 222 -6.51 19.05 13.68
C PRO A 222 -7.41 17.88 14.12
N SER A 223 -8.58 17.73 13.50
CA SER A 223 -9.53 16.64 13.79
C SER A 223 -9.41 15.43 12.86
N LYS A 224 -8.51 15.50 11.88
CA LYS A 224 -8.30 14.43 10.89
C LYS A 224 -7.21 13.46 11.32
N PRO A 225 -7.28 12.18 10.90
CA PRO A 225 -6.21 11.19 11.17
C PRO A 225 -4.84 11.65 10.68
N GLU A 226 -4.79 12.36 9.56
CA GLU A 226 -3.58 12.88 8.93
C GLU A 226 -2.81 13.85 9.84
N ALA A 227 -3.51 14.60 10.67
CA ALA A 227 -2.86 15.49 11.65
C ALA A 227 -2.09 14.69 12.71
N ARG A 228 -2.60 13.54 13.15
CA ARG A 228 -1.88 12.64 14.07
C ARG A 228 -0.65 12.04 13.37
N GLU A 229 -0.82 11.56 12.16
CA GLU A 229 0.28 11.00 11.35
C GLU A 229 1.36 12.07 11.10
N ALA A 230 0.99 13.31 10.83
CA ALA A 230 1.93 14.41 10.70
C ALA A 230 2.75 14.64 11.99
N VAL A 231 2.13 14.57 13.18
CA VAL A 231 2.84 14.70 14.46
C VAL A 231 3.82 13.55 14.68
N GLU A 232 3.42 12.32 14.35
CA GLU A 232 4.27 11.13 14.46
C GLU A 232 5.52 11.27 13.57
N ARG A 233 5.34 11.64 12.31
CA ARG A 233 6.45 11.90 11.37
C ARG A 233 7.34 13.07 11.79
N LEU A 234 6.76 14.18 12.26
CA LEU A 234 7.53 15.31 12.80
C LEU A 234 8.42 14.87 13.99
N THR A 235 7.92 14.01 14.86
CA THR A 235 8.66 13.49 16.00
C THR A 235 9.87 12.66 15.55
N LEU A 236 9.66 11.76 14.59
CA LEU A 236 10.75 10.96 13.99
C LEU A 236 11.77 11.84 13.27
N MET A 237 11.31 12.77 12.43
CA MET A 237 12.20 13.68 11.69
C MET A 237 13.02 14.57 12.64
N HIS A 238 12.40 15.09 13.69
CA HIS A 238 13.12 15.87 14.69
C HIS A 238 14.24 15.02 15.31
N ARG A 239 13.92 13.84 15.79
CA ARG A 239 14.88 12.95 16.47
C ARG A 239 15.99 12.48 15.51
N LEU A 240 15.64 11.99 14.34
CA LEU A 240 16.56 11.25 13.47
C LEU A 240 17.23 12.11 12.39
N ARG A 241 16.75 13.33 12.18
CA ARG A 241 17.32 14.24 11.16
C ARG A 241 17.87 15.53 11.79
N LEU A 242 17.07 16.22 12.63
CA LEU A 242 17.49 17.52 13.19
C LEU A 242 18.46 17.39 14.35
N GLU A 243 18.25 16.48 15.28
CA GLU A 243 19.15 16.29 16.43
C GLU A 243 20.59 15.96 15.99
N PRO A 244 20.82 15.03 15.03
CA PRO A 244 22.15 14.78 14.49
C PRO A 244 22.75 15.96 13.73
N LEU A 245 21.95 16.74 12.99
CA LEU A 245 22.40 17.94 12.28
C LEU A 245 22.84 19.03 13.27
N ALA A 246 22.19 19.10 14.44
CA ALA A 246 22.60 20.00 15.52
C ALA A 246 23.82 19.49 16.31
N GLY A 247 24.45 18.40 15.89
CA GLY A 247 25.58 17.77 16.59
C GLY A 247 25.21 17.05 17.87
N ARG A 248 23.93 16.75 18.07
CA ARG A 248 23.44 15.98 19.23
C ARG A 248 23.38 14.50 18.88
N ASN A 249 23.72 13.64 19.85
CA ASN A 249 23.54 12.20 19.69
C ASN A 249 22.08 11.84 19.89
N VAL A 250 21.54 11.02 19.01
CA VAL A 250 20.22 10.40 19.21
C VAL A 250 20.33 9.39 20.33
N VAL A 251 19.66 9.67 21.46
CA VAL A 251 19.68 8.82 22.64
C VAL A 251 18.32 8.15 22.78
N TYR A 252 18.33 6.83 22.80
CA TYR A 252 17.18 6.02 23.14
C TYR A 252 17.26 5.63 24.64
N ALA A 253 16.37 6.17 25.45
CA ALA A 253 16.29 5.85 26.86
C ALA A 253 15.28 4.72 27.10
N VAL A 254 15.59 3.84 28.06
CA VAL A 254 14.65 2.81 28.53
C VAL A 254 13.40 3.47 29.10
N ASP A 255 12.25 2.99 28.66
CA ASP A 255 10.98 3.42 29.20
C ASP A 255 10.59 2.57 30.42
N PRO A 256 10.64 3.12 31.63
CA PRO A 256 10.34 2.37 32.85
C PRO A 256 8.85 2.08 33.06
N GLU A 257 7.96 2.75 32.29
CA GLU A 257 6.52 2.59 32.42
C GLU A 257 6.00 1.34 31.67
N PHE A 258 6.82 0.75 30.79
CA PHE A 258 6.45 -0.45 30.03
C PHE A 258 6.90 -1.72 30.77
N ASN A 259 5.95 -2.55 31.16
CA ASN A 259 6.24 -3.85 31.77
C ASN A 259 6.19 -4.99 30.76
N GLY A 260 7.29 -5.23 30.08
CA GLY A 260 7.40 -6.22 29.00
C GLY A 260 7.85 -7.63 29.43
N LYS A 261 7.84 -7.99 30.72
CA LYS A 261 8.23 -9.34 31.18
C LYS A 261 7.28 -10.39 30.63
N MET A 262 7.80 -11.45 29.98
CA MET A 262 6.98 -12.51 29.36
C MET A 262 6.04 -13.18 30.36
N GLN A 263 6.48 -13.39 31.61
CA GLN A 263 5.64 -13.93 32.65
C GLN A 263 4.41 -13.04 32.96
N VAL A 264 4.58 -11.71 32.97
CA VAL A 264 3.49 -10.75 33.22
C VAL A 264 2.52 -10.70 32.03
N LEU A 265 3.05 -10.76 30.81
CA LEU A 265 2.27 -10.79 29.58
C LEU A 265 1.56 -12.15 29.38
N GLY A 266 1.95 -13.18 30.14
CA GLY A 266 1.45 -14.53 29.97
C GLY A 266 1.89 -15.20 28.67
N VAL A 267 3.05 -14.81 28.12
CA VAL A 267 3.66 -15.34 26.91
C VAL A 267 4.69 -16.39 27.28
N LYS A 268 4.61 -17.58 26.68
CA LYS A 268 5.53 -18.70 26.95
C LYS A 268 6.76 -18.70 26.04
N SER A 269 6.60 -18.23 24.80
CA SER A 269 7.69 -18.20 23.82
C SER A 269 7.37 -17.19 22.73
N LEU A 270 7.94 -16.00 22.84
CA LEU A 270 7.81 -14.99 21.79
C LEU A 270 8.50 -15.46 20.51
N VAL A 271 7.77 -15.46 19.41
CA VAL A 271 8.28 -15.79 18.06
C VAL A 271 8.32 -14.59 17.14
N SER A 272 7.38 -13.69 17.25
CA SER A 272 7.25 -12.50 16.39
C SER A 272 6.50 -11.38 17.12
N MET A 273 6.73 -10.13 16.71
CA MET A 273 6.05 -8.94 17.22
C MET A 273 5.62 -8.05 16.05
N ALA A 274 4.53 -7.31 16.23
CA ALA A 274 4.11 -6.23 15.36
C ALA A 274 3.44 -5.13 16.19
N SER A 275 3.55 -3.88 15.78
CA SER A 275 2.88 -2.74 16.41
C SER A 275 1.68 -2.30 15.57
N ASP A 276 0.61 -1.82 16.23
CA ASP A 276 -0.51 -1.19 15.55
C ASP A 276 -0.35 0.35 15.49
N PRO A 277 -1.20 1.04 14.72
CA PRO A 277 -1.14 2.50 14.63
C PRO A 277 -1.33 3.24 15.96
N GLU A 278 -1.97 2.61 16.94
CA GLU A 278 -2.18 3.15 18.31
C GLU A 278 -0.98 2.91 19.21
N GLY A 279 0.03 2.14 18.77
CA GLY A 279 1.22 1.77 19.53
C GLY A 279 0.98 0.63 20.52
N GLU A 280 -0.04 -0.20 20.28
CA GLU A 280 -0.25 -1.47 20.96
C GLU A 280 0.58 -2.56 20.27
N LEU A 281 1.05 -3.55 21.04
CA LEU A 281 1.83 -4.65 20.49
C LEU A 281 0.99 -5.91 20.28
N LEU A 282 1.17 -6.53 19.13
CA LEU A 282 0.75 -7.89 18.83
C LEU A 282 1.94 -8.83 18.99
N ILE A 283 1.80 -9.85 19.83
CA ILE A 283 2.88 -10.80 20.16
C ILE A 283 2.44 -12.21 19.78
N GLY A 284 3.22 -12.89 18.98
CA GLY A 284 3.06 -14.30 18.67
C GLY A 284 3.67 -15.18 19.77
N ASP A 285 2.83 -15.97 20.46
CA ASP A 285 3.27 -16.96 21.47
C ASP A 285 3.27 -18.36 20.86
N GLY A 286 4.43 -18.77 20.35
CA GLY A 286 4.56 -20.05 19.64
C GLY A 286 4.27 -21.28 20.51
N ARG A 287 4.73 -21.28 21.77
CA ARG A 287 4.46 -22.39 22.71
C ARG A 287 3.12 -22.26 23.43
N GLY A 288 2.62 -21.04 23.60
CA GLY A 288 1.35 -20.79 24.22
C GLY A 288 0.17 -21.00 23.26
N GLY A 289 0.41 -21.11 21.96
CA GLY A 289 -0.63 -21.30 20.94
C GLY A 289 -1.60 -20.13 20.90
N SER A 290 -1.08 -18.90 20.95
CA SER A 290 -1.94 -17.72 20.99
C SER A 290 -1.23 -16.47 20.45
N ILE A 291 -2.04 -15.53 20.03
CA ILE A 291 -1.65 -14.16 19.73
C ILE A 291 -2.08 -13.30 20.92
N VAL A 292 -1.17 -12.54 21.47
CA VAL A 292 -1.40 -11.68 22.65
C VAL A 292 -1.34 -10.24 22.22
N LYS A 293 -2.38 -9.45 22.50
CA LYS A 293 -2.40 -8.01 22.29
C LYS A 293 -2.12 -7.28 23.62
N VAL A 294 -1.21 -6.32 23.57
CA VAL A 294 -0.65 -5.63 24.74
C VAL A 294 -0.80 -4.13 24.55
N ASP A 295 -1.32 -3.41 25.54
CA ASP A 295 -1.44 -1.95 25.51
C ASP A 295 -0.09 -1.22 25.72
N ALA A 296 -0.11 0.09 25.58
CA ALA A 296 1.06 0.94 25.73
C ALA A 296 1.71 0.89 27.14
N SER A 297 1.06 0.33 28.15
CA SER A 297 1.63 0.14 29.50
C SER A 297 2.23 -1.26 29.72
N GLY A 298 2.11 -2.17 28.76
CA GLY A 298 2.51 -3.55 28.89
C GLY A 298 1.46 -4.44 29.57
N ARG A 299 0.16 -4.10 29.51
CA ARG A 299 -0.92 -4.97 29.97
C ARG A 299 -1.52 -5.74 28.81
N THR A 300 -1.76 -7.03 29.01
CA THR A 300 -2.51 -7.86 28.06
C THR A 300 -3.97 -7.41 28.03
N ILE A 301 -4.42 -6.99 26.84
CA ILE A 301 -5.80 -6.52 26.59
C ILE A 301 -6.63 -7.50 25.79
N ALA A 302 -5.99 -8.39 25.01
CA ALA A 302 -6.68 -9.45 24.27
C ALA A 302 -5.77 -10.66 24.06
N ARG A 303 -6.41 -11.83 23.88
CA ARG A 303 -5.73 -13.08 23.52
C ARG A 303 -6.59 -13.84 22.51
N ILE A 304 -5.98 -14.22 21.38
CA ILE A 304 -6.59 -15.00 20.30
C ILE A 304 -5.89 -16.35 20.26
N VAL A 305 -6.64 -17.45 20.33
CA VAL A 305 -6.07 -18.79 20.22
C VAL A 305 -5.76 -19.08 18.76
N LEU A 306 -4.52 -19.42 18.49
CA LEU A 306 -4.02 -19.89 17.19
C LEU A 306 -2.88 -20.87 17.45
N GLU A 307 -3.09 -22.14 17.15
CA GLU A 307 -2.10 -23.17 17.38
C GLU A 307 -0.88 -22.98 16.47
N ASN A 308 0.31 -23.31 17.01
CA ASN A 308 1.57 -23.23 16.28
C ASN A 308 1.83 -21.85 15.64
N VAL A 309 1.51 -20.78 16.36
CA VAL A 309 1.85 -19.42 15.90
C VAL A 309 3.32 -19.35 15.57
N SER A 310 3.63 -18.90 14.36
CA SER A 310 5.01 -18.78 13.85
C SER A 310 5.38 -17.35 13.49
N ALA A 311 4.41 -16.53 13.05
CA ALA A 311 4.62 -15.13 12.72
C ALA A 311 3.35 -14.31 12.94
N VAL A 312 3.53 -13.02 13.28
CA VAL A 312 2.47 -12.02 13.36
C VAL A 312 2.90 -10.77 12.60
N ALA A 313 1.91 -10.08 12.03
CA ALA A 313 2.08 -8.78 11.39
C ALA A 313 0.82 -7.93 11.64
N MET A 314 0.91 -6.66 11.29
CA MET A 314 -0.22 -5.74 11.30
C MET A 314 -0.29 -5.09 9.91
N ASP A 315 -1.48 -4.96 9.33
CA ASP A 315 -1.62 -4.10 8.17
C ASP A 315 -1.66 -2.62 8.58
N ARG A 316 -1.61 -1.72 7.62
CA ARG A 316 -1.62 -0.27 7.90
C ARG A 316 -2.92 0.23 8.53
N GLY A 317 -4.01 -0.48 8.33
CA GLY A 317 -5.31 -0.20 8.93
C GLY A 317 -5.47 -0.75 10.36
N GLY A 318 -4.41 -1.36 10.92
CA GLY A 318 -4.45 -1.97 12.25
C GLY A 318 -5.14 -3.34 12.29
N THR A 319 -5.29 -4.00 11.12
CA THR A 319 -5.83 -5.37 11.08
C THR A 319 -4.73 -6.38 11.40
N PRO A 320 -4.88 -7.21 12.42
CA PRO A 320 -3.89 -8.23 12.76
C PRO A 320 -3.84 -9.34 11.71
N VAL A 321 -2.62 -9.73 11.37
CA VAL A 321 -2.32 -10.85 10.48
C VAL A 321 -1.41 -11.82 11.22
N ALA A 322 -1.74 -13.11 11.18
CA ALA A 322 -0.91 -14.12 11.87
C ALA A 322 -0.87 -15.41 11.08
N ALA A 323 0.25 -16.13 11.18
CA ALA A 323 0.40 -17.47 10.63
C ALA A 323 0.64 -18.50 11.73
N GLY A 324 0.04 -19.67 11.58
CA GLY A 324 0.25 -20.82 12.45
C GLY A 324 -0.21 -22.11 11.80
N GLY A 325 0.62 -23.14 11.78
CA GLY A 325 0.26 -24.47 11.26
C GLY A 325 -0.17 -24.52 9.78
N GLY A 326 0.22 -23.53 8.96
CA GLY A 326 -0.19 -23.43 7.56
C GLY A 326 -1.50 -22.64 7.34
N VAL A 327 -2.05 -22.04 8.39
CA VAL A 327 -3.23 -21.19 8.35
C VAL A 327 -2.79 -19.73 8.51
N LEU A 328 -3.36 -18.84 7.69
CA LEU A 328 -3.29 -17.40 7.84
C LEU A 328 -4.57 -16.90 8.49
N VAL A 329 -4.44 -16.16 9.57
CA VAL A 329 -5.53 -15.40 10.18
C VAL A 329 -5.37 -13.94 9.76
N TYR A 330 -6.39 -13.37 9.08
CA TYR A 330 -6.44 -11.96 8.71
C TYR A 330 -7.69 -11.34 9.36
N GLY A 331 -7.50 -10.56 10.42
CA GLY A 331 -8.60 -10.08 11.25
C GLY A 331 -9.42 -11.24 11.83
N LYS A 332 -10.66 -11.36 11.41
CA LYS A 332 -11.57 -12.47 11.80
C LYS A 332 -11.63 -13.64 10.81
N GLN A 333 -10.94 -13.53 9.68
CA GLN A 333 -10.96 -14.53 8.61
C GLN A 333 -9.79 -15.50 8.75
N GLN A 334 -10.02 -16.78 8.50
CA GLN A 334 -8.97 -17.81 8.41
C GLN A 334 -8.84 -18.28 6.97
N ARG A 335 -7.60 -18.42 6.51
CA ARG A 335 -7.28 -18.82 5.13
C ARG A 335 -6.13 -19.81 5.14
N LEU A 336 -6.13 -20.75 4.20
CA LEU A 336 -5.01 -21.66 4.00
C LEU A 336 -3.97 -20.98 3.11
N LEU A 337 -2.71 -21.00 3.56
CA LEU A 337 -1.59 -20.56 2.75
C LEU A 337 -1.15 -21.72 1.86
N ASN A 338 -1.48 -21.65 0.59
CA ASN A 338 -1.14 -22.67 -0.39
C ASN A 338 -0.33 -22.07 -1.55
N ARG A 339 0.75 -22.75 -1.93
CA ARG A 339 1.51 -22.47 -3.14
C ARG A 339 1.10 -23.44 -4.25
N PRO A 340 0.62 -22.98 -5.42
CA PRO A 340 0.42 -23.83 -6.58
C PRO A 340 1.78 -24.38 -7.08
N GLU A 341 1.84 -25.66 -7.37
CA GLU A 341 2.94 -26.31 -8.10
C GLU A 341 2.38 -26.90 -9.40
N ALA A 342 3.24 -27.25 -10.36
CA ALA A 342 2.82 -27.67 -11.70
C ALA A 342 1.81 -28.84 -11.73
N SER A 343 1.76 -29.67 -10.68
CA SER A 343 0.87 -30.83 -10.58
C SER A 343 0.08 -30.94 -9.26
N SER A 344 0.29 -30.01 -8.32
CA SER A 344 -0.32 -30.07 -6.98
C SER A 344 -0.33 -28.72 -6.29
N THR A 345 -0.97 -28.62 -5.14
CA THR A 345 -0.91 -27.45 -4.27
C THR A 345 -0.15 -27.81 -2.99
N ARG A 346 0.97 -27.13 -2.72
CA ARG A 346 1.77 -27.33 -1.51
C ARG A 346 1.35 -26.37 -0.40
N PRO A 347 0.94 -26.85 0.78
CA PRO A 347 0.71 -25.99 1.93
C PRO A 347 2.03 -25.40 2.45
N ILE A 348 2.03 -24.12 2.78
CA ILE A 348 3.17 -23.43 3.38
C ILE A 348 3.01 -23.55 4.89
N LYS A 349 3.83 -24.36 5.54
CA LYS A 349 3.75 -24.68 6.96
C LYS A 349 4.83 -24.02 7.81
N ASP A 350 5.90 -23.57 7.19
CA ASP A 350 7.08 -23.01 7.86
C ASP A 350 7.20 -21.50 7.56
N VAL A 351 6.19 -20.76 7.97
CA VAL A 351 6.21 -19.28 7.85
C VAL A 351 7.07 -18.73 8.98
N VAL A 352 8.21 -18.14 8.65
CA VAL A 352 9.14 -17.57 9.63
C VAL A 352 8.92 -16.07 9.86
N SER A 353 8.32 -15.39 8.90
CA SER A 353 7.95 -13.98 9.01
C SER A 353 6.75 -13.64 8.12
N LEU A 354 6.00 -12.62 8.51
CA LEU A 354 4.85 -12.06 7.80
C LEU A 354 4.99 -10.55 7.69
N ALA A 355 4.46 -10.01 6.59
CA ALA A 355 4.16 -8.59 6.46
C ALA A 355 2.84 -8.42 5.67
N ALA A 356 2.18 -7.28 5.86
CA ALA A 356 0.99 -6.91 5.11
C ALA A 356 1.15 -5.50 4.54
N ASP A 357 0.75 -5.31 3.29
CA ASP A 357 0.79 -4.01 2.63
C ASP A 357 -0.52 -3.23 2.81
N ARG A 358 -0.55 -2.00 2.29
CA ARG A 358 -1.70 -1.11 2.37
C ARG A 358 -2.95 -1.68 1.67
N GLY A 359 -2.75 -2.42 0.58
CA GLY A 359 -3.83 -3.10 -0.17
C GLY A 359 -4.36 -4.37 0.52
N GLY A 360 -3.80 -4.76 1.68
CA GLY A 360 -4.17 -5.98 2.41
C GLY A 360 -3.62 -7.26 1.77
N ARG A 361 -2.62 -7.14 0.87
CA ARG A 361 -1.86 -8.29 0.38
C ARG A 361 -0.89 -8.73 1.47
N THR A 362 -0.63 -10.02 1.54
CA THR A 362 0.23 -10.60 2.57
C THR A 362 1.50 -11.19 1.97
N LEU A 363 2.64 -10.86 2.56
CA LEU A 363 3.92 -11.48 2.26
C LEU A 363 4.25 -12.50 3.34
N ALA A 364 4.59 -13.72 2.94
CA ALA A 364 4.99 -14.78 3.84
C ALA A 364 6.41 -15.27 3.47
N ALA A 365 7.33 -15.20 4.41
CA ALA A 365 8.65 -15.81 4.28
C ALA A 365 8.56 -17.30 4.62
N ASP A 366 8.74 -18.18 3.63
CA ASP A 366 8.76 -19.65 3.81
C ASP A 366 10.19 -20.10 4.15
N GLY A 367 10.41 -20.44 5.41
CA GLY A 367 11.70 -20.89 5.91
C GLY A 367 12.21 -22.17 5.25
N LYS A 368 11.31 -23.02 4.74
CA LYS A 368 11.66 -24.27 4.08
C LYS A 368 12.15 -24.05 2.65
N SER A 369 11.48 -23.21 1.86
CA SER A 369 11.90 -22.95 0.48
C SER A 369 12.91 -21.81 0.36
N GLY A 370 13.03 -20.97 1.39
CA GLY A 370 13.83 -19.76 1.35
C GLY A 370 13.25 -18.68 0.43
N GLU A 371 11.93 -18.68 0.24
CA GLU A 371 11.24 -17.74 -0.64
C GLU A 371 10.31 -16.81 0.16
N VAL A 372 10.18 -15.56 -0.30
CA VAL A 372 9.13 -14.66 0.12
C VAL A 372 8.03 -14.72 -0.91
N LEU A 373 6.84 -15.11 -0.47
CA LEU A 373 5.68 -15.39 -1.29
C LEU A 373 4.64 -14.29 -1.07
N LEU A 374 4.13 -13.72 -2.16
CA LEU A 374 3.07 -12.71 -2.15
C LEU A 374 1.71 -13.38 -2.36
N PHE A 375 0.77 -13.07 -1.49
CA PHE A 375 -0.63 -13.49 -1.54
C PHE A 375 -1.52 -12.27 -1.69
N GLY A 376 -2.57 -12.39 -2.49
CA GLY A 376 -3.60 -11.38 -2.60
C GLY A 376 -4.47 -11.30 -1.35
N ARG A 377 -5.31 -10.28 -1.29
CA ARG A 377 -6.23 -10.02 -0.17
C ARG A 377 -7.16 -11.20 0.15
N GLY A 378 -7.49 -12.01 -0.87
CA GLY A 378 -8.23 -13.27 -0.77
C GLY A 378 -7.43 -14.45 -0.22
N GLY A 379 -6.12 -14.33 -0.05
CA GLY A 379 -5.22 -15.43 0.32
C GLY A 379 -4.76 -16.25 -0.89
N GLU A 380 -5.08 -15.83 -2.12
CA GLU A 380 -4.62 -16.47 -3.33
C GLU A 380 -3.14 -16.15 -3.58
N PHE A 381 -2.37 -17.16 -3.98
CA PHE A 381 -0.98 -17.00 -4.35
C PHE A 381 -0.85 -16.13 -5.61
N LYS A 382 -0.01 -15.11 -5.56
CA LYS A 382 0.29 -14.21 -6.68
C LYS A 382 1.62 -14.55 -7.34
N THR A 383 2.71 -14.47 -6.57
CA THR A 383 4.07 -14.69 -7.08
C THR A 383 5.06 -14.99 -5.94
N ALA A 384 6.23 -15.48 -6.30
CA ALA A 384 7.41 -15.47 -5.42
C ALA A 384 8.22 -14.20 -5.72
N LEU A 385 8.31 -13.33 -4.71
CA LEU A 385 8.99 -12.03 -4.81
C LEU A 385 10.51 -12.17 -4.67
N HIS A 386 10.95 -12.99 -3.73
CA HIS A 386 12.35 -13.16 -3.36
C HIS A 386 12.67 -14.65 -3.19
N LYS A 387 13.92 -15.02 -3.51
CA LYS A 387 14.49 -16.31 -3.14
C LYS A 387 15.91 -16.10 -2.63
N THR A 388 16.16 -16.52 -1.39
CA THR A 388 17.50 -16.46 -0.82
C THR A 388 18.44 -17.44 -1.49
N THR A 389 19.70 -17.05 -1.65
CA THR A 389 20.77 -17.93 -2.12
C THR A 389 21.33 -18.78 -0.99
N SER A 390 21.25 -18.31 0.25
CA SER A 390 21.74 -18.98 1.45
C SER A 390 20.76 -19.99 2.05
N GLY A 391 19.48 -19.91 1.68
CA GLY A 391 18.39 -20.71 2.22
C GLY A 391 17.95 -20.32 3.63
N LYS A 392 18.30 -19.12 4.14
CA LYS A 392 17.96 -18.68 5.49
C LYS A 392 17.40 -17.26 5.51
N LEU A 393 16.13 -17.16 5.19
CA LEU A 393 15.36 -15.93 5.45
C LEU A 393 15.18 -15.72 6.96
N ALA A 394 15.24 -14.46 7.40
CA ALA A 394 14.98 -14.09 8.78
C ALA A 394 13.70 -13.27 8.91
N GLU A 395 13.54 -12.23 8.09
CA GLU A 395 12.43 -11.29 8.25
C GLU A 395 12.01 -10.68 6.92
N VAL A 396 10.72 -10.35 6.81
CA VAL A 396 10.14 -9.53 5.76
C VAL A 396 9.35 -8.38 6.38
N ARG A 397 9.52 -7.16 5.86
CA ARG A 397 8.81 -5.96 6.30
C ARG A 397 8.27 -5.18 5.10
N VAL A 398 7.22 -4.40 5.35
CA VAL A 398 6.66 -3.46 4.37
C VAL A 398 6.79 -2.05 4.92
N GLY A 399 7.43 -1.19 4.15
CA GLY A 399 7.59 0.23 4.46
C GLY A 399 6.37 1.07 4.07
N LEU A 400 6.52 2.39 4.18
CA LEU A 400 5.42 3.35 4.01
C LEU A 400 4.76 3.30 2.63
N ASP A 401 5.53 3.07 1.56
CA ASP A 401 5.05 3.05 0.17
C ASP A 401 4.92 1.64 -0.40
N ASP A 402 4.53 0.68 0.43
CA ASP A 402 4.43 -0.73 0.07
C ASP A 402 5.77 -1.31 -0.46
N GLN A 403 6.89 -0.63 -0.19
CA GLN A 403 8.21 -1.16 -0.43
C GLN A 403 8.46 -2.37 0.46
N VAL A 404 8.98 -3.44 -0.11
CA VAL A 404 9.21 -4.69 0.62
C VAL A 404 10.69 -4.85 0.93
N TYR A 405 11.00 -5.01 2.19
CA TYR A 405 12.34 -5.26 2.71
C TYR A 405 12.47 -6.71 3.13
N VAL A 406 13.53 -7.38 2.70
CA VAL A 406 13.79 -8.81 3.01
C VAL A 406 15.18 -8.96 3.60
N LEU A 407 15.26 -9.46 4.83
CA LEU A 407 16.52 -9.80 5.50
C LEU A 407 16.91 -11.25 5.22
N ASP A 408 18.03 -11.44 4.59
CA ASP A 408 18.76 -12.71 4.59
C ASP A 408 19.86 -12.66 5.66
N SER A 409 19.62 -13.33 6.78
CA SER A 409 20.53 -13.27 7.94
C SER A 409 21.86 -13.95 7.71
N LYS A 410 21.94 -14.96 6.85
CA LYS A 410 23.18 -15.67 6.52
C LYS A 410 24.03 -14.90 5.51
N ASP A 411 23.40 -14.35 4.48
CA ASP A 411 24.06 -13.49 3.49
C ASP A 411 24.31 -12.07 4.03
N LYS A 412 23.72 -11.75 5.20
CA LYS A 412 23.81 -10.44 5.88
C LYS A 412 23.39 -9.29 4.97
N THR A 413 22.28 -9.48 4.27
CA THR A 413 21.77 -8.49 3.32
C THR A 413 20.33 -8.14 3.62
N ILE A 414 19.98 -6.86 3.43
CA ILE A 414 18.59 -6.42 3.27
C ILE A 414 18.39 -6.07 1.80
N SER A 415 17.46 -6.77 1.15
CA SER A 415 17.04 -6.48 -0.23
C SER A 415 15.77 -5.65 -0.20
N LEU A 416 15.75 -4.52 -0.92
CA LEU A 416 14.61 -3.64 -1.08
C LEU A 416 13.95 -3.90 -2.44
N TYR A 417 12.63 -4.07 -2.41
CA TYR A 417 11.79 -4.23 -3.58
C TYR A 417 10.79 -3.09 -3.68
N SER A 418 10.64 -2.53 -4.86
CA SER A 418 9.56 -1.63 -5.25
C SER A 418 8.87 -2.22 -6.47
N GLU A 419 7.54 -2.29 -6.45
CA GLU A 419 6.72 -2.87 -7.53
C GLU A 419 7.19 -4.27 -8.00
N GLY A 420 7.64 -5.10 -7.06
CA GLY A 420 8.11 -6.47 -7.33
C GLY A 420 9.51 -6.57 -7.93
N LYS A 421 10.22 -5.45 -8.10
CA LYS A 421 11.60 -5.42 -8.62
C LYS A 421 12.59 -5.07 -7.52
N VAL A 422 13.77 -5.67 -7.54
CA VAL A 422 14.88 -5.29 -6.65
C VAL A 422 15.38 -3.91 -7.05
N VAL A 423 15.27 -2.94 -6.12
CA VAL A 423 15.79 -1.59 -6.31
C VAL A 423 17.12 -1.38 -5.60
N SER A 424 17.35 -2.10 -4.50
CA SER A 424 18.61 -1.98 -3.75
C SER A 424 18.92 -3.27 -2.97
N ARG A 425 20.20 -3.49 -2.69
CA ARG A 425 20.70 -4.52 -1.75
C ARG A 425 21.74 -3.89 -0.84
N LEU A 426 21.44 -3.90 0.45
CA LEU A 426 22.29 -3.38 1.49
C LEU A 426 23.09 -4.52 2.13
N ARG A 427 24.43 -4.40 2.11
CA ARG A 427 25.34 -5.27 2.85
C ARG A 427 25.47 -4.77 4.29
N LEU A 428 25.07 -5.59 5.25
CA LEU A 428 25.08 -5.22 6.67
C LEU A 428 26.45 -5.44 7.35
N ASP A 429 27.26 -6.34 6.80
CA ASP A 429 28.62 -6.64 7.33
C ASP A 429 29.71 -5.68 6.83
N GLU A 430 29.35 -4.78 5.94
CA GLU A 430 30.23 -3.72 5.42
C GLU A 430 30.02 -2.39 6.18
N PRO A 431 31.01 -1.49 6.19
CA PRO A 431 30.84 -0.14 6.72
C PRO A 431 29.70 0.64 5.99
N PRO A 432 28.95 1.49 6.68
CA PRO A 432 29.15 1.89 8.08
C PRO A 432 28.54 0.92 9.11
N ALA A 433 27.60 0.03 8.72
CA ALA A 433 26.82 -0.81 9.64
C ALA A 433 27.68 -1.82 10.42
N SER A 434 28.56 -2.55 9.72
CA SER A 434 29.48 -3.56 10.28
C SER A 434 28.79 -4.50 11.29
N ILE A 435 27.61 -5.05 10.88
CA ILE A 435 26.79 -5.94 11.70
C ILE A 435 27.22 -7.37 11.47
N ALA A 436 27.70 -8.03 12.52
CA ALA A 436 28.27 -9.38 12.42
C ALA A 436 27.21 -10.48 12.37
N ALA A 437 26.10 -10.33 13.10
CA ALA A 437 25.02 -11.31 13.19
C ALA A 437 23.63 -10.62 13.13
N PRO A 438 23.14 -10.23 11.94
CA PRO A 438 21.81 -9.68 11.82
C PRO A 438 20.76 -10.77 12.07
N LEU A 439 19.93 -10.57 13.09
CA LEU A 439 18.92 -11.54 13.51
C LEU A 439 17.51 -11.15 13.10
N ASP A 440 17.21 -9.86 13.16
CA ASP A 440 15.91 -9.27 12.91
C ASP A 440 16.04 -7.79 12.52
N PHE A 441 15.01 -7.19 11.97
CA PHE A 441 14.96 -5.76 11.71
C PHE A 441 13.53 -5.23 11.70
N ALA A 442 13.38 -3.93 11.95
CA ALA A 442 12.15 -3.17 11.75
C ALA A 442 12.40 -1.96 10.84
N VAL A 443 11.33 -1.42 10.29
CA VAL A 443 11.36 -0.22 9.42
C VAL A 443 10.34 0.76 9.96
N ASP A 444 10.75 2.02 10.18
CA ASP A 444 9.83 3.08 10.58
C ASP A 444 9.17 3.79 9.37
N ASP A 445 8.32 4.77 9.67
CA ASP A 445 7.59 5.54 8.66
C ASP A 445 8.49 6.51 7.85
N LEU A 446 9.77 6.69 8.20
CA LEU A 446 10.77 7.39 7.40
C LEU A 446 11.61 6.44 6.52
N GLY A 447 11.39 5.12 6.65
CA GLY A 447 12.15 4.08 6.00
C GLY A 447 13.49 3.77 6.69
N ASP A 448 13.70 4.28 7.92
CA ASP A 448 14.91 3.98 8.68
C ASP A 448 14.89 2.54 9.18
N LEU A 449 16.06 1.90 9.15
CA LEU A 449 16.21 0.48 9.45
C LEU A 449 16.77 0.28 10.84
N TYR A 450 16.06 -0.47 11.69
CA TYR A 450 16.47 -0.85 13.06
C TYR A 450 16.91 -2.31 13.03
N VAL A 451 18.20 -2.57 13.01
CA VAL A 451 18.75 -3.92 12.81
C VAL A 451 19.31 -4.49 14.10
N VAL A 452 18.90 -5.68 14.50
CA VAL A 452 19.44 -6.43 15.63
C VAL A 452 20.80 -7.03 15.25
N ASP A 453 21.88 -6.59 15.90
CA ASP A 453 23.18 -7.24 15.85
C ASP A 453 23.34 -8.17 17.07
N GLY A 454 23.00 -9.43 16.88
CA GLY A 454 23.06 -10.44 17.96
C GLY A 454 24.47 -10.70 18.48
N ALA A 455 25.50 -10.51 17.68
CA ALA A 455 26.90 -10.70 18.11
C ALA A 455 27.39 -9.59 19.04
N ALA A 456 26.95 -8.35 18.79
CA ALA A 456 27.34 -7.18 19.59
C ALA A 456 26.30 -6.78 20.65
N ALA A 457 25.18 -7.51 20.75
CA ALA A 457 24.05 -7.22 21.64
C ALA A 457 23.56 -5.77 21.52
N ARG A 458 23.32 -5.29 20.29
CA ARG A 458 22.93 -3.91 20.01
C ARG A 458 21.85 -3.84 18.91
N ILE A 459 21.17 -2.70 18.85
CA ILE A 459 20.33 -2.33 17.70
C ILE A 459 21.05 -1.20 16.97
N VAL A 460 21.28 -1.36 15.67
CA VAL A 460 21.87 -0.32 14.81
C VAL A 460 20.75 0.32 14.02
N VAL A 461 20.62 1.64 14.12
CA VAL A 461 19.64 2.43 13.35
C VAL A 461 20.34 3.05 12.15
N LEU A 462 19.90 2.68 10.96
CA LEU A 462 20.46 3.12 9.67
C LEU A 462 19.46 4.01 8.95
N ASP A 463 19.96 4.95 8.16
CA ASP A 463 19.13 5.67 7.21
C ASP A 463 18.55 4.72 6.11
N PRO A 464 17.55 5.14 5.32
CA PRO A 464 16.92 4.27 4.33
C PRO A 464 17.89 3.73 3.26
N THR A 465 19.03 4.42 3.04
CA THR A 465 20.06 3.98 2.09
C THR A 465 21.07 3.01 2.71
N GLY A 466 21.06 2.87 4.03
CA GLY A 466 22.04 2.10 4.80
C GLY A 466 23.47 2.69 4.83
N LYS A 467 23.66 3.90 4.29
CA LYS A 467 24.97 4.55 4.19
C LYS A 467 25.34 5.34 5.43
N ARG A 468 24.41 5.57 6.33
CA ARG A 468 24.62 6.35 7.54
C ARG A 468 24.03 5.65 8.77
N ILE A 469 24.81 5.54 9.84
CA ILE A 469 24.29 5.17 11.16
C ILE A 469 23.69 6.44 11.78
N LEU A 470 22.40 6.38 12.10
CA LEU A 470 21.66 7.45 12.76
C LEU A 470 21.78 7.35 14.29
N SER A 471 21.74 6.11 14.81
CA SER A 471 21.86 5.81 16.22
C SER A 471 22.32 4.38 16.46
N THR A 472 22.74 4.11 17.69
CA THR A 472 22.99 2.75 18.17
C THR A 472 22.44 2.62 19.58
N ILE A 473 21.50 1.69 19.75
CA ILE A 473 20.96 1.34 21.06
C ILE A 473 21.85 0.24 21.64
N LEU A 474 22.66 0.61 22.61
CA LEU A 474 23.64 -0.28 23.24
C LEU A 474 23.09 -0.87 24.54
N ALA A 475 23.58 -2.04 24.90
CA ALA A 475 23.57 -2.47 26.27
C ALA A 475 24.39 -1.48 27.12
N GLU A 476 23.78 -0.71 28.02
CA GLU A 476 24.54 0.09 28.97
C GLU A 476 25.39 -0.83 29.84
N LYS A 477 26.73 -0.71 29.76
CA LYS A 477 27.64 -1.46 30.61
C LYS A 477 27.28 -1.21 32.09
N GLY A 478 26.80 -2.25 32.76
CA GLY A 478 26.50 -2.22 34.21
C GLY A 478 25.01 -2.07 34.57
N LYS A 479 24.10 -1.82 33.64
CA LYS A 479 22.66 -1.74 33.93
C LYS A 479 21.79 -2.80 33.21
N GLY A 480 22.39 -3.70 32.45
CA GLY A 480 21.78 -4.95 31.99
C GLY A 480 20.53 -4.81 31.12
N VAL A 481 20.46 -3.75 30.31
CA VAL A 481 19.22 -3.46 29.54
C VAL A 481 19.02 -4.38 28.35
N LEU A 482 20.05 -4.61 27.53
CA LEU A 482 20.06 -5.61 26.48
C LEU A 482 21.25 -6.54 26.66
N THR A 483 21.00 -7.83 26.62
CA THR A 483 22.05 -8.85 26.78
C THR A 483 22.08 -9.83 25.62
N GLU A 484 20.90 -10.19 25.13
CA GLU A 484 20.70 -11.16 24.06
C GLU A 484 19.47 -10.77 23.21
N PRO A 485 19.52 -9.58 22.53
CA PRO A 485 18.41 -9.11 21.71
C PRO A 485 18.14 -10.07 20.54
N GLN A 486 16.89 -10.41 20.32
CA GLN A 486 16.46 -11.36 19.31
C GLN A 486 15.49 -10.78 18.30
N ARG A 487 14.59 -9.89 18.74
CA ARG A 487 13.56 -9.27 17.92
C ARG A 487 13.51 -7.78 18.16
N VAL A 488 13.16 -7.02 17.13
CA VAL A 488 12.95 -5.58 17.20
C VAL A 488 11.67 -5.20 16.48
N GLU A 489 10.94 -4.25 17.03
CA GLU A 489 9.79 -3.61 16.44
C GLU A 489 9.86 -2.12 16.69
N VAL A 490 9.36 -1.29 15.78
CA VAL A 490 9.26 0.15 15.94
C VAL A 490 7.85 0.61 15.62
N ASP A 491 7.26 1.39 16.51
CA ASP A 491 5.94 1.96 16.26
C ASP A 491 6.01 3.32 15.56
N ARG A 492 4.87 3.84 15.12
CA ARG A 492 4.79 5.12 14.42
C ARG A 492 5.25 6.33 15.24
N GLN A 493 5.33 6.19 16.58
CA GLN A 493 5.87 7.23 17.47
C GLN A 493 7.38 7.12 17.65
N GLY A 494 8.03 6.16 16.98
CA GLY A 494 9.46 5.91 17.06
C GLY A 494 9.89 5.27 18.37
N ARG A 495 8.96 4.64 19.11
CA ARG A 495 9.31 3.81 20.25
C ARG A 495 9.81 2.48 19.76
N VAL A 496 10.94 2.05 20.29
CA VAL A 496 11.61 0.81 19.86
C VAL A 496 11.37 -0.27 20.93
N TYR A 497 10.84 -1.39 20.50
CA TYR A 497 10.57 -2.56 21.35
C TYR A 497 11.57 -3.66 21.00
N VAL A 498 12.33 -4.11 21.96
CA VAL A 498 13.36 -5.14 21.77
C VAL A 498 13.07 -6.31 22.68
N TYR A 499 12.83 -7.50 22.13
CA TYR A 499 12.80 -8.73 22.91
C TYR A 499 14.21 -9.20 23.20
N ASP A 500 14.55 -9.21 24.48
CA ASP A 500 15.82 -9.75 25.01
C ASP A 500 15.58 -11.13 25.61
N ARG A 501 16.19 -12.16 25.01
CA ARG A 501 15.98 -13.56 25.38
C ARG A 501 16.50 -13.86 26.80
N ARG A 502 17.59 -13.24 27.21
CA ARG A 502 18.20 -13.52 28.50
C ARG A 502 17.40 -12.96 29.66
N SER A 503 16.84 -11.77 29.51
CA SER A 503 15.94 -11.18 30.51
C SER A 503 14.51 -11.70 30.42
N ASP A 504 14.18 -12.43 29.34
CA ASP A 504 12.84 -12.91 28.97
C ASP A 504 11.80 -11.78 29.03
N ALA A 505 12.13 -10.67 28.39
CA ALA A 505 11.33 -9.46 28.41
C ALA A 505 11.43 -8.66 27.11
N ILE A 506 10.39 -7.92 26.79
CA ILE A 506 10.43 -6.83 25.83
C ILE A 506 10.87 -5.56 26.56
N VAL A 507 11.95 -4.96 26.13
CA VAL A 507 12.40 -3.65 26.61
C VAL A 507 11.94 -2.59 25.62
N ARG A 508 11.22 -1.57 26.11
CA ARG A 508 10.82 -0.42 25.28
C ARG A 508 11.80 0.73 25.49
N PHE A 509 12.17 1.33 24.36
CA PHE A 509 12.97 2.56 24.32
C PHE A 509 12.16 3.70 23.72
N ARG A 510 12.34 4.90 24.24
CA ARG A 510 11.70 6.14 23.77
C ARG A 510 12.70 7.29 23.62
#